data_1598c993568781c33fce5398b7bcd90f
#
_entry.id   1598c993568781c33fce5398b7bcd90f
#
_cell.length_a   1.000
_cell.length_b   1.000
_cell.length_c   1.000
_cell.angle_alpha   90.00
_cell.angle_beta   90.00
_cell.angle_gamma   90.00
#
_symmetry.space_group_name_H-M   'P 1'
#
loop_
_entity.id
_entity.type
_entity.pdbx_description
1 polymer ?
#
loop_
_entity_poly.entity_id
_entity_poly.type
_entity_poly.pdbx_seq_one_letter_code
_entity_poly.pdbx_strand_id
1 'polypeptide(L)'
;MAPQIPSDDRYRLLVDAVMDYAIYLLDANGLVSSWNPGAERFKGYAEHEILGQHFSVFYTEEDRAAGVPERALETALRAGRFETEGWRVRKDGSRFWCSAVIDPIHDGQGRLVGFAKITRDITEQTLRREESQAARDAMHQAQRMEAIGRLTGGVAHDFNNFLTAIRFSAEFMKRSPDLPASATRYLGIIIDTTERAAQLTRKLLAYARKQPLQPHVFDVRETL
;
A
#
# COMPACT_ATOMS: atom_id res chain seq x y z
N MET A 1 -2.10 -36.88 39.60
CA MET A 1 -1.16 -37.06 38.46
C MET A 1 -1.82 -36.44 37.25
N ALA A 2 -1.18 -35.49 36.60
CA ALA A 2 -1.68 -34.97 35.34
C ALA A 2 -1.56 -36.07 34.25
N PRO A 3 -2.56 -36.23 33.37
CA PRO A 3 -2.50 -37.24 32.32
C PRO A 3 -1.29 -36.94 31.41
N GLN A 4 -0.39 -37.94 31.27
CA GLN A 4 0.74 -37.84 30.36
C GLN A 4 0.27 -38.18 28.95
N ILE A 5 0.49 -37.27 28.00
CA ILE A 5 0.26 -37.54 26.59
C ILE A 5 1.22 -38.60 26.10
N PRO A 6 0.76 -39.71 25.45
CA PRO A 6 1.64 -40.72 24.86
C PRO A 6 2.64 -40.07 23.88
N SER A 7 3.85 -40.65 23.79
CA SER A 7 4.91 -40.06 22.95
C SER A 7 4.52 -39.95 21.49
N ASP A 8 3.81 -40.92 20.95
CA ASP A 8 3.43 -41.04 19.54
C ASP A 8 2.33 -40.03 19.15
N ASP A 9 1.50 -39.64 20.13
CA ASP A 9 0.41 -38.67 19.92
C ASP A 9 0.84 -37.20 20.10
N ARG A 10 1.99 -36.96 20.74
CA ARG A 10 2.42 -35.58 21.08
C ARG A 10 2.57 -34.65 19.87
N TYR A 11 3.22 -35.18 18.83
CA TYR A 11 3.48 -34.39 17.61
C TYR A 11 2.19 -34.12 16.84
N ARG A 12 1.32 -35.14 16.77
CA ARG A 12 0.00 -34.98 16.14
C ARG A 12 -0.86 -33.95 16.87
N LEU A 13 -0.97 -34.07 18.19
CA LEU A 13 -1.73 -33.10 19.00
C LEU A 13 -1.16 -31.69 18.90
N LEU A 14 0.18 -31.54 18.80
CA LEU A 14 0.80 -30.25 18.59
C LEU A 14 0.39 -29.64 17.26
N VAL A 15 0.47 -30.39 16.17
CA VAL A 15 0.11 -29.94 14.82
C VAL A 15 -1.39 -29.65 14.73
N ASP A 16 -2.23 -30.48 15.35
CA ASP A 16 -3.69 -30.31 15.35
C ASP A 16 -4.15 -29.10 16.15
N ALA A 17 -3.40 -28.71 17.19
CA ALA A 17 -3.67 -27.51 17.96
C ALA A 17 -3.37 -26.20 17.22
N VAL A 18 -2.60 -26.23 16.12
CA VAL A 18 -2.22 -25.06 15.33
C VAL A 18 -3.29 -24.74 14.29
N MET A 19 -4.19 -23.84 14.64
CA MET A 19 -5.37 -23.50 13.82
C MET A 19 -5.12 -22.40 12.76
N ASP A 20 -4.06 -21.59 12.95
CA ASP A 20 -3.78 -20.45 12.07
C ASP A 20 -2.83 -20.79 10.91
N TYR A 21 -2.40 -22.06 10.84
CA TYR A 21 -1.53 -22.56 9.80
C TYR A 21 -2.09 -23.84 9.18
N ALA A 22 -2.04 -23.94 7.86
CA ALA A 22 -2.15 -25.22 7.19
C ALA A 22 -0.80 -25.91 7.26
N ILE A 23 -0.75 -27.04 7.97
CA ILE A 23 0.45 -27.87 8.12
C ILE A 23 0.11 -29.24 7.58
N TYR A 24 0.80 -29.66 6.53
CA TYR A 24 0.56 -30.94 5.89
C TYR A 24 1.79 -31.48 5.19
N LEU A 25 1.79 -32.79 5.01
CA LEU A 25 2.83 -33.49 4.30
C LEU A 25 2.42 -33.74 2.86
N LEU A 26 3.41 -33.72 1.98
CA LEU A 26 3.32 -34.19 0.61
C LEU A 26 4.21 -35.42 0.46
N ASP A 27 3.82 -36.38 -0.37
CA ASP A 27 4.73 -37.40 -0.82
C ASP A 27 5.79 -36.84 -1.81
N ALA A 28 6.69 -37.69 -2.28
CA ALA A 28 7.74 -37.30 -3.21
C ALA A 28 7.22 -36.77 -4.56
N ASN A 29 5.96 -37.06 -4.92
CA ASN A 29 5.29 -36.63 -6.14
C ASN A 29 4.40 -35.38 -5.92
N GLY A 30 4.36 -34.82 -4.69
CA GLY A 30 3.53 -33.67 -4.37
C GLY A 30 2.06 -34.00 -4.05
N LEU A 31 1.74 -35.27 -3.79
CA LEU A 31 0.40 -35.67 -3.34
C LEU A 31 0.26 -35.40 -1.83
N VAL A 32 -0.86 -34.85 -1.41
CA VAL A 32 -1.15 -34.61 0.00
C VAL A 32 -1.28 -35.93 0.75
N SER A 33 -0.49 -36.13 1.81
CA SER A 33 -0.46 -37.34 2.62
C SER A 33 -0.87 -37.13 4.09
N SER A 34 -0.99 -35.86 4.57
CA SER A 34 -1.58 -35.55 5.86
C SER A 34 -2.29 -34.19 5.78
N TRP A 35 -3.18 -33.92 6.75
CA TRP A 35 -3.97 -32.70 6.76
C TRP A 35 -4.32 -32.29 8.19
N ASN A 36 -3.94 -31.09 8.65
CA ASN A 36 -4.28 -30.63 9.97
C ASN A 36 -5.62 -29.84 9.98
N PRO A 37 -6.26 -29.69 11.14
CA PRO A 37 -7.51 -28.91 11.26
C PRO A 37 -7.39 -27.45 10.78
N GLY A 38 -6.22 -26.82 10.94
CA GLY A 38 -5.95 -25.49 10.40
C GLY A 38 -6.05 -25.43 8.89
N ALA A 39 -5.53 -26.45 8.18
CA ALA A 39 -5.64 -26.56 6.73
C ALA A 39 -7.10 -26.75 6.26
N GLU A 40 -7.85 -27.60 6.96
CA GLU A 40 -9.27 -27.80 6.69
C GLU A 40 -10.04 -26.49 6.83
N ARG A 41 -9.82 -25.79 7.96
CA ARG A 41 -10.51 -24.54 8.30
C ARG A 41 -10.36 -23.47 7.23
N PHE A 42 -9.16 -23.17 6.77
CA PHE A 42 -8.99 -22.02 5.89
C PHE A 42 -8.86 -22.35 4.41
N LYS A 43 -8.53 -23.63 4.03
CA LYS A 43 -8.56 -24.05 2.64
C LYS A 43 -9.91 -24.64 2.21
N GLY A 44 -10.75 -25.06 3.19
CA GLY A 44 -12.12 -25.52 2.96
C GLY A 44 -12.24 -26.97 2.46
N TYR A 45 -11.15 -27.74 2.41
CA TYR A 45 -11.16 -29.14 2.06
C TYR A 45 -11.14 -29.99 3.33
N ALA A 46 -12.05 -30.94 3.47
CA ALA A 46 -11.94 -31.98 4.49
C ALA A 46 -10.77 -32.92 4.17
N GLU A 47 -10.18 -33.54 5.20
CA GLU A 47 -9.04 -34.43 5.04
C GLU A 47 -9.28 -35.51 3.99
N HIS A 48 -10.43 -36.22 4.05
CA HIS A 48 -10.77 -37.29 3.12
C HIS A 48 -10.94 -36.86 1.66
N GLU A 49 -11.18 -35.56 1.40
CA GLU A 49 -11.33 -35.00 0.06
C GLU A 49 -9.99 -34.64 -0.58
N ILE A 50 -9.01 -34.31 0.24
CA ILE A 50 -7.74 -33.76 -0.23
C ILE A 50 -6.58 -34.76 -0.19
N LEU A 51 -6.66 -35.81 0.64
CA LEU A 51 -5.65 -36.83 0.67
C LEU A 51 -5.52 -37.50 -0.70
N GLY A 52 -4.29 -37.67 -1.17
CA GLY A 52 -3.97 -38.22 -2.50
C GLY A 52 -4.15 -37.21 -3.66
N GLN A 53 -4.68 -36.01 -3.43
CA GLN A 53 -4.73 -34.96 -4.44
C GLN A 53 -3.37 -34.27 -4.54
N HIS A 54 -3.00 -33.87 -5.77
CA HIS A 54 -1.77 -33.09 -5.95
C HIS A 54 -1.94 -31.67 -5.41
N PHE A 55 -0.97 -31.15 -4.68
CA PHE A 55 -1.04 -29.86 -4.00
C PHE A 55 -1.19 -28.65 -4.93
N SER A 56 -1.03 -28.85 -6.24
CA SER A 56 -1.28 -27.83 -7.26
C SER A 56 -2.74 -27.32 -7.29
N VAL A 57 -3.68 -28.08 -6.72
CA VAL A 57 -5.10 -27.65 -6.61
C VAL A 57 -5.27 -26.32 -5.86
N PHE A 58 -4.30 -25.96 -5.00
CA PHE A 58 -4.30 -24.69 -4.26
C PHE A 58 -3.72 -23.51 -5.03
N TYR A 59 -3.19 -23.73 -6.23
CA TYR A 59 -2.62 -22.66 -7.06
C TYR A 59 -3.66 -22.13 -8.03
N THR A 60 -3.48 -20.88 -8.44
CA THR A 60 -4.30 -20.29 -9.49
C THR A 60 -4.08 -21.04 -10.82
N GLU A 61 -5.00 -20.89 -11.74
CA GLU A 61 -4.88 -21.56 -13.05
C GLU A 61 -3.64 -21.05 -13.80
N GLU A 62 -3.36 -19.77 -13.68
CA GLU A 62 -2.19 -19.12 -14.27
C GLU A 62 -0.88 -19.72 -13.72
N ASP A 63 -0.79 -19.89 -12.39
CA ASP A 63 0.39 -20.46 -11.74
C ASP A 63 0.58 -21.94 -12.11
N ARG A 64 -0.53 -22.69 -12.21
CA ARG A 64 -0.48 -24.10 -12.64
C ARG A 64 0.00 -24.21 -14.08
N ALA A 65 -0.55 -23.43 -14.98
CA ALA A 65 -0.15 -23.41 -16.39
C ALA A 65 1.32 -23.01 -16.58
N ALA A 66 1.81 -22.14 -15.68
CA ALA A 66 3.21 -21.72 -15.67
C ALA A 66 4.15 -22.73 -14.97
N GLY A 67 3.68 -23.86 -14.43
CA GLY A 67 4.50 -24.88 -13.76
C GLY A 67 5.09 -24.42 -12.43
N VAL A 68 4.42 -23.48 -11.74
CA VAL A 68 4.91 -22.93 -10.44
C VAL A 68 4.96 -24.01 -9.35
N PRO A 69 3.94 -24.91 -9.23
CA PRO A 69 3.98 -25.95 -8.20
C PRO A 69 5.20 -26.88 -8.34
N GLU A 70 5.48 -27.34 -9.54
CA GLU A 70 6.59 -28.26 -9.85
C GLU A 70 7.94 -27.60 -9.53
N ARG A 71 8.14 -26.37 -9.99
CA ARG A 71 9.35 -25.60 -9.68
C ARG A 71 9.53 -25.33 -8.19
N ALA A 72 8.45 -25.23 -7.43
CA ALA A 72 8.52 -25.04 -5.99
C ALA A 72 9.12 -26.28 -5.30
N LEU A 73 8.70 -27.50 -5.68
CA LEU A 73 9.26 -28.76 -5.15
C LEU A 73 10.71 -28.96 -5.59
N GLU A 74 11.01 -28.71 -6.87
CA GLU A 74 12.39 -28.78 -7.39
C GLU A 74 13.33 -27.83 -6.65
N THR A 75 12.87 -26.61 -6.40
CA THR A 75 13.65 -25.60 -5.67
C THR A 75 13.85 -26.02 -4.22
N ALA A 76 12.80 -26.50 -3.54
CA ALA A 76 12.89 -27.03 -2.19
C ALA A 76 13.90 -28.16 -2.09
N LEU A 77 13.86 -29.12 -3.04
CA LEU A 77 14.78 -30.22 -3.07
C LEU A 77 16.23 -29.82 -3.29
N ARG A 78 16.46 -28.87 -4.21
CA ARG A 78 17.81 -28.42 -4.55
C ARG A 78 18.42 -27.51 -3.48
N ALA A 79 17.61 -26.59 -2.93
CA ALA A 79 18.08 -25.57 -1.98
C ALA A 79 17.88 -25.96 -0.51
N GLY A 80 17.22 -27.10 -0.24
CA GLY A 80 16.86 -27.55 1.11
C GLY A 80 15.61 -26.86 1.66
N ARG A 81 15.07 -25.81 0.99
CA ARG A 81 13.88 -25.05 1.39
C ARG A 81 13.38 -24.21 0.23
N PHE A 82 12.06 -24.07 0.15
CA PHE A 82 11.40 -23.07 -0.70
C PHE A 82 10.44 -22.24 0.14
N GLU A 83 10.55 -20.91 0.02
CA GLU A 83 9.69 -19.96 0.70
C GLU A 83 9.17 -18.93 -0.30
N THR A 84 7.88 -18.60 -0.23
CA THR A 84 7.25 -17.65 -1.14
C THR A 84 6.00 -17.04 -0.54
N GLU A 85 5.67 -15.85 -0.99
CA GLU A 85 4.33 -15.30 -0.86
C GLU A 85 3.63 -15.30 -2.21
N GLY A 86 2.30 -15.49 -2.21
CA GLY A 86 1.55 -15.54 -3.46
C GLY A 86 0.08 -15.88 -3.26
N TRP A 87 -0.67 -15.70 -4.35
CA TRP A 87 -2.08 -16.07 -4.38
C TRP A 87 -2.28 -17.58 -4.36
N ARG A 88 -3.25 -18.02 -3.58
CA ARG A 88 -3.74 -19.40 -3.55
C ARG A 88 -5.25 -19.41 -3.63
N VAL A 89 -5.81 -20.57 -3.94
CA VAL A 89 -7.25 -20.76 -4.14
C VAL A 89 -7.77 -21.75 -3.11
N ARG A 90 -8.92 -21.43 -2.51
CA ARG A 90 -9.67 -22.31 -1.61
C ARG A 90 -10.59 -23.23 -2.40
N LYS A 91 -11.23 -24.18 -1.72
CA LYS A 91 -12.22 -25.09 -2.32
C LYS A 91 -13.41 -24.34 -2.96
N ASP A 92 -13.84 -23.24 -2.38
CA ASP A 92 -14.94 -22.41 -2.88
C ASP A 92 -14.55 -21.49 -4.04
N GLY A 93 -13.30 -21.54 -4.50
CA GLY A 93 -12.76 -20.69 -5.56
C GLY A 93 -12.27 -19.31 -5.11
N SER A 94 -12.48 -18.94 -3.85
CA SER A 94 -11.96 -17.68 -3.32
C SER A 94 -10.43 -17.67 -3.29
N ARG A 95 -9.84 -16.50 -3.53
CA ARG A 95 -8.38 -16.30 -3.49
C ARG A 95 -7.95 -15.74 -2.14
N PHE A 96 -6.78 -16.14 -1.69
CA PHE A 96 -6.14 -15.60 -0.50
C PHE A 96 -4.64 -15.41 -0.73
N TRP A 97 -4.07 -14.40 -0.12
CA TRP A 97 -2.63 -14.15 -0.15
C TRP A 97 -1.97 -14.94 0.97
N CYS A 98 -1.02 -15.78 0.64
CA CYS A 98 -0.38 -16.61 1.63
C CYS A 98 1.13 -16.46 1.66
N SER A 99 1.70 -16.72 2.84
CA SER A 99 3.09 -17.10 3.02
C SER A 99 3.16 -18.62 3.08
N ALA A 100 4.00 -19.24 2.27
CA ALA A 100 4.14 -20.69 2.15
C ALA A 100 5.60 -21.11 2.22
N VAL A 101 5.85 -22.18 2.98
CA VAL A 101 7.16 -22.83 3.11
C VAL A 101 7.03 -24.29 2.71
N ILE A 102 8.02 -24.80 2.00
CA ILE A 102 8.15 -26.22 1.62
C ILE A 102 9.56 -26.67 1.97
N ASP A 103 9.66 -27.64 2.85
CA ASP A 103 10.92 -28.25 3.28
C ASP A 103 10.95 -29.72 2.88
N PRO A 104 12.00 -30.23 2.22
CA PRO A 104 12.12 -31.65 1.89
C PRO A 104 12.39 -32.49 3.15
N ILE A 105 11.78 -33.67 3.21
CA ILE A 105 11.95 -34.63 4.29
C ILE A 105 12.73 -35.81 3.76
N HIS A 106 13.83 -36.18 4.44
CA HIS A 106 14.68 -37.32 4.10
C HIS A 106 14.63 -38.35 5.20
N ASP A 107 14.77 -39.66 4.82
CA ASP A 107 14.95 -40.73 5.77
C ASP A 107 16.38 -40.75 6.35
N GLY A 108 16.61 -41.65 7.30
CA GLY A 108 17.93 -41.83 7.91
C GLY A 108 19.05 -42.28 6.95
N GLN A 109 18.71 -42.58 5.70
CA GLN A 109 19.63 -42.93 4.62
C GLN A 109 19.81 -41.83 3.58
N GLY A 110 19.19 -40.64 3.83
CA GLY A 110 19.26 -39.48 2.93
C GLY A 110 18.34 -39.55 1.71
N ARG A 111 17.41 -40.51 1.64
CA ARG A 111 16.46 -40.64 0.53
C ARG A 111 15.27 -39.73 0.79
N LEU A 112 14.80 -39.01 -0.25
CA LEU A 112 13.61 -38.20 -0.17
C LEU A 112 12.37 -39.02 0.18
N VAL A 113 11.69 -38.70 1.26
CA VAL A 113 10.42 -39.31 1.68
C VAL A 113 9.24 -38.47 1.19
N GLY A 114 9.41 -37.16 1.14
CA GLY A 114 8.36 -36.21 0.78
C GLY A 114 8.72 -34.78 1.21
N PHE A 115 7.69 -33.95 1.41
CA PHE A 115 7.88 -32.56 1.80
C PHE A 115 6.94 -32.19 2.96
N ALA A 116 7.42 -31.37 3.88
CA ALA A 116 6.58 -30.65 4.82
C ALA A 116 6.15 -29.35 4.17
N LYS A 117 4.86 -29.06 4.19
CA LYS A 117 4.33 -27.80 3.69
C LYS A 117 3.56 -27.04 4.77
N ILE A 118 3.98 -25.81 4.99
CA ILE A 118 3.34 -24.90 5.95
C ILE A 118 2.84 -23.69 5.16
N THR A 119 1.58 -23.32 5.38
CA THR A 119 0.98 -22.18 4.70
C THR A 119 0.21 -21.34 5.72
N ARG A 120 0.41 -20.04 5.70
CA ARG A 120 -0.34 -19.06 6.50
C ARG A 120 -1.13 -18.16 5.57
N ASP A 121 -2.39 -17.92 5.89
CA ASP A 121 -3.17 -16.85 5.26
C ASP A 121 -2.76 -15.51 5.86
N ILE A 122 -2.22 -14.64 5.04
CA ILE A 122 -1.78 -13.31 5.44
C ILE A 122 -2.57 -12.20 4.73
N THR A 123 -3.71 -12.54 4.11
CA THR A 123 -4.53 -11.60 3.34
C THR A 123 -4.95 -10.40 4.18
N GLU A 124 -5.53 -10.65 5.35
CA GLU A 124 -5.97 -9.58 6.23
C GLU A 124 -4.80 -8.74 6.77
N GLN A 125 -3.69 -9.39 7.10
CA GLN A 125 -2.49 -8.69 7.57
C GLN A 125 -1.91 -7.77 6.49
N THR A 126 -1.85 -8.23 5.25
CA THR A 126 -1.35 -7.45 4.10
C THR A 126 -2.27 -6.27 3.81
N LEU A 127 -3.59 -6.49 3.75
CA LEU A 127 -4.57 -5.41 3.55
C LEU A 127 -4.47 -4.33 4.64
N ARG A 128 -4.43 -4.73 5.91
CA ARG A 128 -4.28 -3.78 7.03
C ARG A 128 -2.98 -2.98 6.95
N ARG A 129 -1.90 -3.62 6.50
CA ARG A 129 -0.61 -2.96 6.33
C ARG A 129 -0.65 -1.91 5.21
N GLU A 130 -1.26 -2.26 4.08
CA GLU A 130 -1.43 -1.35 2.94
C GLU A 130 -2.33 -0.16 3.31
N GLU A 131 -3.47 -0.40 3.97
CA GLU A 131 -4.36 0.67 4.47
C GLU A 131 -3.64 1.61 5.44
N SER A 132 -2.89 1.04 6.40
CA SER A 132 -2.12 1.84 7.36
C SER A 132 -1.03 2.67 6.67
N GLN A 133 -0.36 2.11 5.67
CA GLN A 133 0.66 2.84 4.91
C GLN A 133 0.03 3.97 4.09
N ALA A 134 -1.06 3.70 3.38
CA ALA A 134 -1.79 4.72 2.61
C ALA A 134 -2.29 5.86 3.50
N ALA A 135 -2.80 5.55 4.70
CA ALA A 135 -3.24 6.55 5.67
C ALA A 135 -2.08 7.43 6.16
N ARG A 136 -0.91 6.83 6.45
CA ARG A 136 0.31 7.58 6.83
C ARG A 136 0.79 8.51 5.72
N ASP A 137 0.83 8.02 4.49
CA ASP A 137 1.28 8.82 3.35
C ASP A 137 0.34 9.99 3.09
N ALA A 138 -0.99 9.79 3.19
CA ALA A 138 -1.98 10.84 3.10
C ALA A 138 -1.82 11.90 4.23
N MET A 139 -1.56 11.45 5.46
CA MET A 139 -1.32 12.34 6.60
C MET A 139 -0.05 13.17 6.40
N HIS A 140 1.05 12.57 5.97
CA HIS A 140 2.29 13.30 5.68
C HIS A 140 2.13 14.32 4.56
N GLN A 141 1.36 13.99 3.53
CA GLN A 141 1.05 14.93 2.45
C GLN A 141 0.21 16.10 2.97
N ALA A 142 -0.80 15.84 3.80
CA ALA A 142 -1.63 16.87 4.41
C ALA A 142 -0.80 17.82 5.31
N GLN A 143 0.09 17.27 6.15
CA GLN A 143 0.98 18.06 7.01
C GLN A 143 1.94 18.94 6.20
N ARG A 144 2.53 18.41 5.12
CA ARG A 144 3.38 19.21 4.21
C ARG A 144 2.60 20.36 3.59
N MET A 145 1.36 20.11 3.15
CA MET A 145 0.53 21.12 2.55
C MET A 145 0.11 22.19 3.57
N GLU A 146 -0.19 21.79 4.81
CA GLU A 146 -0.49 22.74 5.91
C GLU A 146 0.73 23.62 6.22
N ALA A 147 1.92 23.04 6.32
CA ALA A 147 3.15 23.79 6.57
C ALA A 147 3.44 24.80 5.44
N ILE A 148 3.29 24.40 4.17
CA ILE A 148 3.40 25.28 3.01
C ILE A 148 2.34 26.40 3.08
N GLY A 149 1.09 26.07 3.41
CA GLY A 149 0.01 27.05 3.52
C GLY A 149 0.26 28.11 4.58
N ARG A 150 0.78 27.72 5.74
CA ARG A 150 1.14 28.65 6.83
C ARG A 150 2.32 29.56 6.44
N LEU A 151 3.40 28.98 5.89
CA LEU A 151 4.56 29.75 5.43
C LEU A 151 4.20 30.70 4.30
N THR A 152 3.47 30.23 3.30
CA THR A 152 3.03 31.04 2.16
C THR A 152 2.11 32.18 2.60
N GLY A 153 1.27 31.95 3.63
CA GLY A 153 0.37 32.96 4.19
C GLY A 153 1.14 34.15 4.80
N GLY A 154 2.17 33.88 5.60
CA GLY A 154 3.01 34.92 6.21
C GLY A 154 3.83 35.69 5.17
N VAL A 155 4.53 34.95 4.31
CA VAL A 155 5.35 35.55 3.24
C VAL A 155 4.50 36.39 2.29
N ALA A 156 3.34 35.93 1.89
CA ALA A 156 2.47 36.68 0.99
C ALA A 156 1.90 37.95 1.62
N HIS A 157 1.64 37.96 2.93
CA HIS A 157 1.25 39.17 3.65
C HIS A 157 2.37 40.22 3.58
N ASP A 158 3.60 39.84 3.85
CA ASP A 158 4.74 40.75 3.83
C ASP A 158 5.03 41.27 2.40
N PHE A 159 4.95 40.36 1.40
CA PHE A 159 5.05 40.74 0.00
C PHE A 159 4.01 41.77 -0.41
N ASN A 160 2.74 41.59 -0.03
CA ASN A 160 1.68 42.56 -0.32
C ASN A 160 1.92 43.91 0.36
N ASN A 161 2.51 43.93 1.55
CA ASN A 161 2.88 45.16 2.23
C ASN A 161 3.98 45.91 1.47
N PHE A 162 5.02 45.21 1.00
CA PHE A 162 6.07 45.82 0.17
C PHE A 162 5.53 46.34 -1.17
N LEU A 163 4.72 45.55 -1.86
CA LEU A 163 4.10 45.98 -3.13
C LEU A 163 3.20 47.23 -2.93
N THR A 164 2.47 47.27 -1.83
CA THR A 164 1.63 48.42 -1.48
C THR A 164 2.46 49.66 -1.25
N ALA A 165 3.57 49.58 -0.50
CA ALA A 165 4.47 50.70 -0.24
C ALA A 165 5.12 51.21 -1.54
N ILE A 166 5.59 50.30 -2.42
CA ILE A 166 6.18 50.66 -3.71
C ILE A 166 5.17 51.33 -4.61
N ARG A 167 3.95 50.79 -4.71
CA ARG A 167 2.87 51.37 -5.51
C ARG A 167 2.51 52.78 -5.01
N PHE A 168 2.32 52.93 -3.69
CA PHE A 168 1.97 54.23 -3.09
C PHE A 168 3.06 55.26 -3.32
N SER A 169 4.32 54.90 -3.18
CA SER A 169 5.44 55.82 -3.46
C SER A 169 5.47 56.23 -4.92
N ALA A 170 5.27 55.29 -5.86
CA ALA A 170 5.23 55.58 -7.29
C ALA A 170 4.03 56.47 -7.68
N GLU A 171 2.84 56.25 -7.09
CA GLU A 171 1.64 57.08 -7.29
C GLU A 171 1.84 58.49 -6.72
N PHE A 172 2.47 58.59 -5.53
CA PHE A 172 2.78 59.88 -4.93
C PHE A 172 3.74 60.70 -5.78
N MET A 173 4.85 60.08 -6.25
CA MET A 173 5.80 60.72 -7.15
C MET A 173 5.15 61.17 -8.47
N LYS A 174 4.21 60.40 -9.00
CA LYS A 174 3.49 60.70 -10.26
C LYS A 174 2.64 61.97 -10.17
N ARG A 175 2.28 62.41 -8.94
CA ARG A 175 1.50 63.66 -8.70
C ARG A 175 2.36 64.93 -8.70
N SER A 176 3.68 64.80 -8.78
CA SER A 176 4.57 65.96 -8.81
C SER A 176 4.38 66.78 -10.10
N PRO A 177 4.14 68.11 -10.05
CA PRO A 177 3.85 68.93 -11.23
C PRO A 177 5.05 69.07 -12.18
N ASP A 178 6.29 68.92 -11.67
CA ASP A 178 7.52 69.11 -12.44
C ASP A 178 8.15 67.77 -12.93
N LEU A 179 7.35 66.71 -13.03
CA LEU A 179 7.86 65.39 -13.39
C LEU A 179 8.13 65.32 -14.91
N PRO A 180 9.35 64.92 -15.34
CA PRO A 180 9.63 64.70 -16.77
C PRO A 180 8.75 63.59 -17.37
N ALA A 181 8.37 63.76 -18.63
CA ALA A 181 7.53 62.76 -19.32
C ALA A 181 8.14 61.35 -19.32
N SER A 182 9.46 61.22 -19.37
CA SER A 182 10.18 59.96 -19.26
C SER A 182 9.96 59.32 -17.88
N ALA A 183 10.04 60.08 -16.80
CA ALA A 183 9.83 59.61 -15.44
C ALA A 183 8.37 59.13 -15.22
N THR A 184 7.39 59.87 -15.76
CA THR A 184 5.97 59.50 -15.73
C THR A 184 5.74 58.12 -16.35
N ARG A 185 6.41 57.84 -17.46
CA ARG A 185 6.36 56.51 -18.12
C ARG A 185 6.90 55.40 -17.24
N TYR A 186 8.08 55.57 -16.61
CA TYR A 186 8.67 54.57 -15.71
C TYR A 186 7.83 54.36 -14.46
N LEU A 187 7.25 55.37 -13.87
CA LEU A 187 6.33 55.24 -12.74
C LEU A 187 5.08 54.44 -13.14
N GLY A 188 4.56 54.62 -14.33
CA GLY A 188 3.45 53.84 -14.86
C GLY A 188 3.83 52.31 -14.94
N ILE A 189 5.03 52.02 -15.41
CA ILE A 189 5.52 50.65 -15.46
C ILE A 189 5.65 50.02 -14.04
N ILE A 190 6.16 50.80 -13.07
CA ILE A 190 6.29 50.35 -11.69
C ILE A 190 4.92 50.01 -11.10
N ILE A 191 3.94 50.89 -11.27
CA ILE A 191 2.57 50.67 -10.77
C ILE A 191 1.94 49.43 -11.37
N ASP A 192 1.99 49.28 -12.70
CA ASP A 192 1.45 48.10 -13.39
C ASP A 192 2.14 46.79 -12.96
N THR A 193 3.47 46.83 -12.82
CA THR A 193 4.25 45.64 -12.38
C THR A 193 3.92 45.26 -10.94
N THR A 194 3.77 46.21 -10.02
CA THR A 194 3.40 45.89 -8.64
C THR A 194 1.99 45.35 -8.54
N GLU A 195 1.06 45.77 -9.38
CA GLU A 195 -0.30 45.26 -9.43
C GLU A 195 -0.35 43.83 -9.96
N ARG A 196 0.41 43.52 -11.01
CA ARG A 196 0.59 42.13 -11.51
C ARG A 196 1.23 41.22 -10.47
N ALA A 197 2.24 41.70 -9.74
CA ALA A 197 2.89 40.92 -8.68
C ALA A 197 1.91 40.64 -7.53
N ALA A 198 1.08 41.59 -7.13
CA ALA A 198 0.04 41.42 -6.11
C ALA A 198 -1.03 40.41 -6.56
N GLN A 199 -1.40 40.37 -7.85
CA GLN A 199 -2.31 39.38 -8.39
C GLN A 199 -1.71 37.97 -8.36
N LEU A 200 -0.42 37.83 -8.72
CA LEU A 200 0.29 36.53 -8.64
C LEU A 200 0.35 36.02 -7.21
N THR A 201 0.69 36.86 -6.25
CA THR A 201 0.72 36.54 -4.83
C THR A 201 -0.64 36.02 -4.34
N ARG A 202 -1.75 36.68 -4.74
CA ARG A 202 -3.11 36.21 -4.42
C ARG A 202 -3.41 34.83 -5.03
N LYS A 203 -3.01 34.59 -6.27
CA LYS A 203 -3.18 33.27 -6.91
C LYS A 203 -2.38 32.17 -6.20
N LEU A 204 -1.14 32.45 -5.79
CA LEU A 204 -0.31 31.52 -5.03
C LEU A 204 -0.93 31.20 -3.66
N LEU A 205 -1.47 32.20 -2.97
CA LEU A 205 -2.20 32.02 -1.70
C LEU A 205 -3.46 31.15 -1.86
N ALA A 206 -4.23 31.37 -2.92
CA ALA A 206 -5.42 30.57 -3.21
C ALA A 206 -5.07 29.10 -3.48
N TYR A 207 -3.93 28.85 -4.14
CA TYR A 207 -3.44 27.49 -4.37
C TYR A 207 -2.93 26.83 -3.08
N ALA A 208 -2.20 27.56 -2.23
CA ALA A 208 -1.65 27.06 -0.96
C ALA A 208 -2.74 26.86 0.12
N ARG A 209 -3.81 27.67 0.09
CA ARG A 209 -5.00 27.44 0.89
C ARG A 209 -5.95 26.60 0.04
N LYS A 210 -6.07 25.31 0.33
CA LYS A 210 -7.24 24.52 -0.13
C LYS A 210 -8.48 25.16 0.49
N GLN A 211 -9.04 26.19 -0.18
CA GLN A 211 -10.39 26.63 0.16
C GLN A 211 -11.33 25.48 -0.21
N PRO A 212 -12.13 24.96 0.74
CA PRO A 212 -13.23 24.09 0.37
C PRO A 212 -14.07 24.88 -0.64
N LEU A 213 -14.31 24.29 -1.80
CA LEU A 213 -15.24 24.85 -2.78
C LEU A 213 -16.55 25.11 -2.06
N GLN A 214 -16.95 26.38 -1.93
CA GLN A 214 -18.30 26.73 -1.55
C GLN A 214 -19.08 26.85 -2.86
N PRO A 215 -19.87 25.84 -3.24
CA PRO A 215 -20.68 25.91 -4.44
C PRO A 215 -21.77 26.97 -4.22
N HIS A 216 -21.69 28.08 -4.93
CA HIS A 216 -22.79 29.02 -5.05
C HIS A 216 -23.57 28.70 -6.33
N VAL A 217 -24.87 28.56 -6.18
CA VAL A 217 -25.78 28.51 -7.33
C VAL A 217 -25.86 29.95 -7.85
N PHE A 218 -25.42 30.18 -9.08
CA PHE A 218 -25.55 31.45 -9.78
C PHE A 218 -26.30 31.24 -11.09
N ASP A 219 -27.08 32.24 -11.50
CA ASP A 219 -27.78 32.22 -12.79
C ASP A 219 -26.80 32.62 -13.89
N VAL A 220 -26.56 31.69 -14.82
CA VAL A 220 -25.64 31.86 -15.97
C VAL A 220 -26.09 33.03 -16.87
N ARG A 221 -27.36 33.39 -16.83
CA ARG A 221 -27.92 34.48 -17.65
C ARG A 221 -27.53 35.89 -17.17
N GLU A 222 -27.10 36.02 -15.89
CA GLU A 222 -26.63 37.30 -15.34
C GLU A 222 -25.11 37.54 -15.59
N THR A 223 -24.42 36.58 -16.18
CA THR A 223 -22.93 36.60 -16.34
C THR A 223 -22.51 36.68 -17.81
N LEU A 224 -23.43 36.67 -18.76
CA LEU A 224 -23.26 36.94 -20.19
C LEU A 224 -23.73 38.34 -20.55
#